data_a85480c78c96e0d65eafc57e5134adbd
#
_entry.id   a85480c78c96e0d65eafc57e5134adbd
#
_cell.length_a   1.000
_cell.length_b   1.000
_cell.length_c   1.000
_cell.angle_alpha   90.00
_cell.angle_beta   90.00
_cell.angle_gamma   90.00
#
_symmetry.space_group_name_H-M   'P 1'
#
loop_
_entity.id
_entity.type
_entity.pdbx_description
1 polymer ?
#
loop_
_entity_poly.entity_id
_entity_poly.type
_entity_poly.pdbx_seq_one_letter_code
_entity_poly.pdbx_strand_id
1 'polypeptide(L)'
;MDYKKDFPMLNKGIVYLDNSATTFKPKCVIDEVSNYYSSYSANAHRGDYNISQIVDDKLNNVREETKKFINAKKACEIVFTSGATESLNFIIKGFLKDYLKSGDEVLTTKSEHASLILPLFDITSKNGAVINYIDLNPDLTVSLENVKKKITKKTKAIVLSHVTNVIGDIRPIKEICEYAHKTGIIVIVDGAQSVPHQKVDVRDLDVDFLSFSAHKMLGPTGVGVLYGKEKYLNLVKPLIEGGGMNAF
;
A
#
# COMPACT_ATOMS: atom_id res chain seq x y z
N MET A 1 21.77 -20.74 -7.50
CA MET A 1 22.35 -19.38 -7.75
C MET A 1 22.76 -18.80 -6.41
N ASP A 2 23.94 -18.18 -6.32
CA ASP A 2 24.40 -17.48 -5.12
C ASP A 2 24.10 -15.99 -5.26
N TYR A 3 22.99 -15.56 -4.69
CA TYR A 3 22.55 -14.15 -4.72
C TYR A 3 23.27 -13.26 -3.69
N LYS A 4 24.03 -13.84 -2.75
CA LYS A 4 24.69 -13.06 -1.66
C LYS A 4 25.63 -12.00 -2.21
N LYS A 5 26.35 -12.29 -3.30
CA LYS A 5 27.27 -11.37 -3.97
C LYS A 5 26.60 -10.10 -4.51
N ASP A 6 25.28 -10.14 -4.75
CA ASP A 6 24.53 -9.00 -5.26
C ASP A 6 24.20 -7.99 -4.16
N PHE A 7 24.42 -8.35 -2.89
CA PHE A 7 24.09 -7.52 -1.72
C PHE A 7 25.36 -7.07 -0.98
N PRO A 8 25.85 -5.85 -1.21
CA PRO A 8 27.09 -5.34 -0.58
C PRO A 8 27.12 -5.42 0.95
N MET A 9 25.97 -5.26 1.62
CA MET A 9 25.87 -5.36 3.07
C MET A 9 26.22 -6.75 3.61
N LEU A 10 26.01 -7.82 2.83
CA LEU A 10 26.35 -9.18 3.26
C LEU A 10 27.86 -9.47 3.23
N ASN A 11 28.66 -8.64 2.53
CA ASN A 11 30.13 -8.74 2.55
C ASN A 11 30.74 -8.45 3.94
N LYS A 12 29.96 -7.91 4.87
CA LYS A 12 30.35 -7.66 6.26
C LYS A 12 30.18 -8.89 7.17
N GLY A 13 29.84 -10.06 6.63
CA GLY A 13 29.64 -11.29 7.41
C GLY A 13 28.39 -11.28 8.30
N ILE A 14 27.41 -10.44 8.00
CA ILE A 14 26.17 -10.29 8.77
C ILE A 14 25.19 -11.42 8.39
N VAL A 15 24.62 -12.07 9.40
CA VAL A 15 23.39 -12.87 9.25
C VAL A 15 22.21 -11.96 9.53
N TYR A 16 21.44 -11.62 8.48
CA TYR A 16 20.34 -10.66 8.60
C TYR A 16 18.99 -11.37 8.48
N LEU A 17 18.18 -11.29 9.55
CA LEU A 17 16.88 -11.96 9.66
C LEU A 17 15.71 -10.99 9.89
N ASP A 18 15.95 -9.68 9.78
CA ASP A 18 14.94 -8.63 10.03
C ASP A 18 14.38 -8.03 8.73
N ASN A 19 14.11 -8.87 7.72
CA ASN A 19 13.56 -8.42 6.43
C ASN A 19 12.12 -7.88 6.53
N SER A 20 11.38 -8.23 7.58
CA SER A 20 10.05 -7.67 7.84
C SER A 20 10.09 -6.17 8.18
N ALA A 21 11.18 -5.68 8.76
CA ALA A 21 11.41 -4.26 9.01
C ALA A 21 11.89 -3.55 7.73
N THR A 22 12.95 -4.05 7.09
CA THR A 22 13.49 -3.56 5.81
C THR A 22 14.41 -4.60 5.20
N THR A 23 14.56 -4.61 3.87
CA THR A 23 15.51 -5.51 3.18
C THR A 23 16.83 -4.80 2.89
N PHE A 24 17.93 -5.54 2.74
CA PHE A 24 19.14 -5.00 2.11
C PHE A 24 18.88 -4.70 0.64
N LYS A 25 19.66 -3.75 0.09
CA LYS A 25 19.52 -3.32 -1.30
C LYS A 25 20.55 -4.04 -2.15
N PRO A 26 20.14 -4.65 -3.27
CA PRO A 26 21.09 -5.20 -4.22
C PRO A 26 21.87 -4.08 -4.90
N LYS A 27 23.08 -4.42 -5.37
CA LYS A 27 23.97 -3.45 -6.02
C LYS A 27 23.30 -2.71 -7.18
N CYS A 28 22.51 -3.38 -7.98
CA CYS A 28 21.82 -2.75 -9.13
C CYS A 28 20.87 -1.60 -8.69
N VAL A 29 20.21 -1.72 -7.54
CA VAL A 29 19.35 -0.65 -7.00
C VAL A 29 20.19 0.53 -6.50
N ILE A 30 21.31 0.25 -5.81
CA ILE A 30 22.23 1.28 -5.32
C ILE A 30 22.84 2.04 -6.51
N ASP A 31 23.29 1.31 -7.53
CA ASP A 31 23.91 1.88 -8.72
C ASP A 31 22.91 2.75 -9.51
N GLU A 32 21.65 2.33 -9.65
CA GLU A 32 20.65 3.13 -10.38
C GLU A 32 20.29 4.42 -9.64
N VAL A 33 20.21 4.40 -8.31
CA VAL A 33 20.04 5.65 -7.51
C VAL A 33 21.24 6.59 -7.72
N SER A 34 22.47 6.07 -7.69
CA SER A 34 23.68 6.87 -7.98
C SER A 34 23.69 7.39 -9.41
N ASN A 35 23.29 6.57 -10.37
CA ASN A 35 23.21 6.92 -11.78
C ASN A 35 22.20 8.05 -12.05
N TYR A 36 21.03 8.00 -11.38
CA TYR A 36 20.06 9.09 -11.45
C TYR A 36 20.71 10.44 -11.09
N TYR A 37 21.39 10.52 -9.94
CA TYR A 37 22.01 11.76 -9.48
C TYR A 37 23.19 12.22 -10.34
N SER A 38 23.95 11.29 -10.91
CA SER A 38 25.15 11.64 -11.69
C SER A 38 24.88 11.89 -13.16
N SER A 39 23.79 11.36 -13.74
CA SER A 39 23.65 11.30 -15.19
C SER A 39 22.37 11.96 -15.75
N TYR A 40 21.24 11.91 -15.02
CA TYR A 40 19.97 12.41 -15.54
C TYR A 40 19.02 12.99 -14.47
N SER A 41 19.60 13.61 -13.42
CA SER A 41 18.79 14.25 -12.38
C SER A 41 18.04 15.46 -12.92
N ALA A 42 16.72 15.33 -13.05
CA ALA A 42 15.82 16.38 -13.49
C ALA A 42 14.45 16.27 -12.80
N ASN A 43 13.65 17.34 -12.86
CA ASN A 43 12.30 17.32 -12.34
C ASN A 43 11.35 16.75 -13.40
N ALA A 44 10.62 15.69 -13.04
CA ALA A 44 9.63 15.08 -13.92
C ALA A 44 8.50 16.09 -14.25
N HIS A 45 8.00 16.02 -15.48
CA HIS A 45 6.87 16.82 -15.99
C HIS A 45 7.05 18.34 -15.91
N ARG A 46 8.30 18.83 -15.83
CA ARG A 46 8.61 20.27 -15.64
C ARG A 46 9.56 20.87 -16.67
N GLY A 47 10.03 20.13 -17.66
CA GLY A 47 11.00 20.63 -18.61
C GLY A 47 10.85 20.07 -20.01
N ASP A 48 11.17 20.90 -21.01
CA ASP A 48 11.11 20.52 -22.43
C ASP A 48 12.47 20.06 -22.97
N TYR A 49 13.44 19.82 -22.08
CA TYR A 49 14.79 19.41 -22.45
C TYR A 49 15.00 17.90 -22.30
N ASN A 50 15.97 17.35 -23.02
CA ASN A 50 16.20 15.92 -23.18
C ASN A 50 16.29 15.15 -21.85
N ILE A 51 17.01 15.68 -20.83
CA ILE A 51 17.16 14.98 -19.54
C ILE A 51 15.80 14.89 -18.81
N SER A 52 14.94 15.89 -18.88
CA SER A 52 13.59 15.84 -18.31
C SER A 52 12.74 14.77 -18.99
N GLN A 53 12.81 14.64 -20.32
CA GLN A 53 12.11 13.59 -21.06
C GLN A 53 12.57 12.20 -20.65
N ILE A 54 13.88 11.98 -20.46
CA ILE A 54 14.42 10.71 -19.95
C ILE A 54 13.81 10.35 -18.58
N VAL A 55 13.68 11.34 -17.68
CA VAL A 55 13.06 11.10 -16.35
C VAL A 55 11.58 10.78 -16.48
N ASP A 56 10.85 11.49 -17.35
CA ASP A 56 9.43 11.24 -17.60
C ASP A 56 9.19 9.84 -18.16
N ASP A 57 10.00 9.42 -19.13
CA ASP A 57 9.91 8.08 -19.74
C ASP A 57 10.20 7.00 -18.71
N LYS A 58 11.25 7.17 -17.88
CA LYS A 58 11.57 6.22 -16.79
C LYS A 58 10.44 6.14 -15.77
N LEU A 59 9.89 7.27 -15.34
CA LEU A 59 8.78 7.30 -14.36
C LEU A 59 7.52 6.60 -14.91
N ASN A 60 7.17 6.89 -16.16
CA ASN A 60 6.04 6.24 -16.83
C ASN A 60 6.26 4.74 -17.00
N ASN A 61 7.47 4.33 -17.39
CA ASN A 61 7.82 2.91 -17.52
C ASN A 61 7.73 2.18 -16.17
N VAL A 62 8.27 2.74 -15.09
CA VAL A 62 8.17 2.13 -13.74
C VAL A 62 6.71 2.02 -13.31
N ARG A 63 5.86 2.99 -13.66
CA ARG A 63 4.42 2.92 -13.38
C ARG A 63 3.76 1.76 -14.12
N GLU A 64 4.07 1.59 -15.40
CA GLU A 64 3.58 0.47 -16.21
C GLU A 64 4.09 -0.89 -15.69
N GLU A 65 5.36 -0.98 -15.31
CA GLU A 65 5.91 -2.22 -14.73
C GLU A 65 5.27 -2.52 -13.37
N THR A 66 5.05 -1.51 -12.52
CA THR A 66 4.33 -1.67 -11.25
C THR A 66 2.90 -2.15 -11.47
N LYS A 67 2.20 -1.57 -12.45
CA LYS A 67 0.86 -2.03 -12.86
C LYS A 67 0.85 -3.50 -13.23
N LYS A 68 1.81 -3.93 -14.08
CA LYS A 68 1.94 -5.34 -14.50
C LYS A 68 2.28 -6.25 -13.31
N PHE A 69 3.16 -5.79 -12.43
CA PHE A 69 3.64 -6.57 -11.28
C PHE A 69 2.51 -7.00 -10.34
N ILE A 70 1.54 -6.11 -10.07
CA ILE A 70 0.37 -6.40 -9.24
C ILE A 70 -0.90 -6.70 -10.06
N ASN A 71 -0.77 -6.81 -11.38
CA ASN A 71 -1.88 -7.02 -12.34
C ASN A 71 -3.01 -5.97 -12.23
N ALA A 72 -2.67 -4.70 -12.00
CA ALA A 72 -3.66 -3.62 -12.03
C ALA A 72 -4.17 -3.37 -13.47
N LYS A 73 -5.37 -2.83 -13.60
CA LYS A 73 -6.03 -2.64 -14.90
C LYS A 73 -5.42 -1.48 -15.70
N LYS A 74 -5.16 -0.37 -15.02
CA LYS A 74 -4.69 0.89 -15.63
C LYS A 74 -3.49 1.44 -14.88
N ALA A 75 -2.60 2.14 -15.58
CA ALA A 75 -1.47 2.83 -14.97
C ALA A 75 -1.89 3.95 -14.00
N CYS A 76 -3.02 4.63 -14.28
CA CYS A 76 -3.56 5.65 -13.39
C CYS A 76 -4.06 5.12 -12.04
N GLU A 77 -4.20 3.80 -11.89
CA GLU A 77 -4.50 3.14 -10.61
C GLU A 77 -3.26 3.02 -9.70
N ILE A 78 -2.07 3.40 -10.20
CA ILE A 78 -0.80 3.37 -9.48
C ILE A 78 -0.39 4.79 -9.08
N VAL A 79 -0.27 5.04 -7.78
CA VAL A 79 0.18 6.31 -7.22
C VAL A 79 1.47 6.05 -6.43
N PHE A 80 2.55 6.76 -6.78
CA PHE A 80 3.79 6.69 -6.00
C PHE A 80 3.70 7.60 -4.77
N THR A 81 4.19 7.09 -3.67
CA THR A 81 4.23 7.74 -2.35
C THR A 81 5.61 7.54 -1.73
N SER A 82 5.84 8.08 -0.54
CA SER A 82 7.08 7.85 0.20
C SER A 82 7.15 6.48 0.92
N GLY A 83 6.03 5.75 0.97
CA GLY A 83 5.94 4.43 1.61
C GLY A 83 4.50 4.01 1.90
N ALA A 84 4.30 2.78 2.34
CA ALA A 84 2.99 2.25 2.71
C ALA A 84 2.30 3.10 3.80
N THR A 85 3.07 3.69 4.72
CA THR A 85 2.54 4.59 5.75
C THR A 85 1.85 5.80 5.14
N GLU A 86 2.48 6.47 4.17
CA GLU A 86 1.86 7.59 3.48
C GLU A 86 0.66 7.13 2.65
N SER A 87 0.80 6.02 1.91
CA SER A 87 -0.29 5.44 1.13
C SER A 87 -1.54 5.18 1.98
N LEU A 88 -1.38 4.55 3.15
CA LEU A 88 -2.47 4.29 4.09
C LEU A 88 -3.08 5.59 4.64
N ASN A 89 -2.25 6.59 4.97
CA ASN A 89 -2.76 7.89 5.40
C ASN A 89 -3.55 8.59 4.28
N PHE A 90 -3.10 8.51 3.01
CA PHE A 90 -3.84 9.06 1.87
C PHE A 90 -5.23 8.44 1.76
N ILE A 91 -5.34 7.12 1.86
CA ILE A 91 -6.64 6.44 1.76
C ILE A 91 -7.50 6.79 2.97
N ILE A 92 -6.95 6.65 4.18
CA ILE A 92 -7.73 6.78 5.41
C ILE A 92 -8.16 8.24 5.63
N LYS A 93 -7.24 9.20 5.50
CA LYS A 93 -7.53 10.62 5.75
C LYS A 93 -8.08 11.34 4.54
N GLY A 94 -7.65 10.97 3.32
CA GLY A 94 -8.08 11.62 2.09
C GLY A 94 -9.37 11.07 1.50
N PHE A 95 -9.74 9.83 1.85
CA PHE A 95 -10.95 9.18 1.34
C PHE A 95 -11.90 8.73 2.46
N LEU A 96 -11.49 7.82 3.37
CA LEU A 96 -12.40 7.27 4.38
C LEU A 96 -12.96 8.33 5.31
N LYS A 97 -12.21 9.36 5.65
CA LYS A 97 -12.65 10.47 6.52
C LYS A 97 -13.97 11.09 6.05
N ASP A 98 -14.11 11.31 4.73
CA ASP A 98 -15.30 11.92 4.15
C ASP A 98 -16.35 10.90 3.72
N TYR A 99 -15.92 9.67 3.43
CA TYR A 99 -16.78 8.57 3.05
C TYR A 99 -17.63 8.07 4.22
N LEU A 100 -17.02 7.95 5.41
CA LEU A 100 -17.70 7.51 6.62
C LEU A 100 -18.50 8.63 7.27
N LYS A 101 -19.70 8.31 7.73
CA LYS A 101 -20.58 9.21 8.50
C LYS A 101 -20.62 8.79 9.96
N SER A 102 -21.14 9.68 10.81
CA SER A 102 -21.34 9.37 12.22
C SER A 102 -22.19 8.12 12.39
N GLY A 103 -21.70 7.17 13.19
CA GLY A 103 -22.33 5.88 13.42
C GLY A 103 -22.02 4.79 12.37
N ASP A 104 -21.35 5.12 11.26
CA ASP A 104 -20.81 4.09 10.35
C ASP A 104 -19.68 3.31 11.01
N GLU A 105 -19.48 2.07 10.58
CA GLU A 105 -18.49 1.17 11.16
C GLU A 105 -17.37 0.82 10.20
N VAL A 106 -16.14 0.80 10.73
CA VAL A 106 -14.94 0.25 10.06
C VAL A 106 -14.50 -1.00 10.79
N LEU A 107 -14.36 -2.09 10.07
CA LEU A 107 -13.80 -3.33 10.62
C LEU A 107 -12.30 -3.40 10.41
N THR A 108 -11.59 -3.79 11.45
CA THR A 108 -10.14 -4.03 11.45
C THR A 108 -9.79 -5.07 12.52
N THR A 109 -8.50 -5.34 12.76
CA THR A 109 -8.06 -6.22 13.85
C THR A 109 -7.14 -5.48 14.84
N LYS A 110 -6.90 -6.11 16.00
CA LYS A 110 -5.92 -5.59 16.98
C LYS A 110 -4.47 -5.91 16.59
N SER A 111 -4.24 -6.74 15.56
CA SER A 111 -2.91 -7.14 15.08
C SER A 111 -2.42 -6.31 13.88
N GLU A 112 -3.06 -5.16 13.61
CA GLU A 112 -2.65 -4.27 12.53
C GLU A 112 -1.42 -3.43 12.89
N HIS A 113 -0.66 -3.07 11.86
CA HIS A 113 0.45 -2.14 12.02
C HIS A 113 -0.03 -0.73 12.39
N ALA A 114 0.77 0.01 13.16
CA ALA A 114 0.44 1.37 13.61
C ALA A 114 0.10 2.34 12.45
N SER A 115 0.73 2.19 11.28
CA SER A 115 0.45 3.00 10.09
C SER A 115 -0.98 2.85 9.54
N LEU A 116 -1.66 1.76 9.91
CA LEU A 116 -3.06 1.50 9.55
C LEU A 116 -4.00 1.96 10.67
N ILE A 117 -3.73 1.54 11.91
CA ILE A 117 -4.69 1.74 13.01
C ILE A 117 -4.72 3.18 13.53
N LEU A 118 -3.57 3.87 13.60
CA LEU A 118 -3.52 5.24 14.14
C LEU A 118 -4.29 6.26 13.28
N PRO A 119 -4.20 6.25 11.93
CA PRO A 119 -5.05 7.10 11.11
C PRO A 119 -6.54 6.80 11.25
N LEU A 120 -6.93 5.53 11.47
CA LEU A 120 -8.33 5.18 11.75
C LEU A 120 -8.83 5.80 13.05
N PHE A 121 -8.04 5.75 14.13
CA PHE A 121 -8.38 6.44 15.38
C PHE A 121 -8.56 7.94 15.18
N ASP A 122 -7.66 8.56 14.41
CA ASP A 122 -7.72 10.00 14.15
C ASP A 122 -9.01 10.41 13.44
N ILE A 123 -9.40 9.70 12.36
CA ILE A 123 -10.61 10.06 11.60
C ILE A 123 -11.90 9.73 12.35
N THR A 124 -11.97 8.56 13.01
CA THR A 124 -13.19 8.13 13.71
C THR A 124 -13.50 8.99 14.93
N SER A 125 -12.48 9.45 15.66
CA SER A 125 -12.66 10.41 16.75
C SER A 125 -13.22 11.77 16.30
N LYS A 126 -13.04 12.13 15.02
CA LYS A 126 -13.46 13.43 14.46
C LYS A 126 -14.81 13.38 13.77
N ASN A 127 -15.15 12.26 13.12
CA ASN A 127 -16.39 12.16 12.34
C ASN A 127 -17.49 11.31 12.99
N GLY A 128 -17.21 10.71 14.17
CA GLY A 128 -18.17 9.90 14.90
C GLY A 128 -18.42 8.50 14.33
N ALA A 129 -17.60 8.04 13.39
CA ALA A 129 -17.59 6.65 12.97
C ALA A 129 -16.99 5.74 14.06
N VAL A 130 -17.25 4.46 14.00
CA VAL A 130 -16.88 3.49 15.03
C VAL A 130 -15.91 2.43 14.45
N ILE A 131 -14.84 2.15 15.18
CA ILE A 131 -13.96 1.03 14.87
C ILE A 131 -14.46 -0.23 15.58
N ASN A 132 -14.81 -1.26 14.83
CA ASN A 132 -15.13 -2.57 15.35
C ASN A 132 -14.00 -3.55 15.05
N TYR A 133 -13.66 -4.38 16.04
CA TYR A 133 -12.56 -5.33 15.90
C TYR A 133 -13.07 -6.72 15.54
N ILE A 134 -12.48 -7.28 14.49
CA ILE A 134 -12.62 -8.69 14.12
C ILE A 134 -11.84 -9.50 15.14
N ASP A 135 -12.47 -10.50 15.73
CA ASP A 135 -11.82 -11.40 16.69
C ASP A 135 -10.83 -12.29 15.96
N LEU A 136 -9.67 -12.51 16.58
CA LEU A 136 -8.69 -13.47 16.09
C LEU A 136 -9.06 -14.87 16.60
N ASN A 137 -8.71 -15.90 15.82
CA ASN A 137 -8.74 -17.27 16.27
C ASN A 137 -7.70 -17.51 17.39
N PRO A 138 -7.76 -18.64 18.15
CA PRO A 138 -6.77 -18.94 19.18
C PRO A 138 -5.32 -18.99 18.68
N ASP A 139 -5.10 -19.33 17.40
CA ASP A 139 -3.81 -19.33 16.72
C ASP A 139 -3.42 -17.96 16.13
N LEU A 140 -4.16 -16.91 16.47
CA LEU A 140 -4.00 -15.52 16.03
C LEU A 140 -4.30 -15.28 14.56
N THR A 141 -4.88 -16.23 13.83
CA THR A 141 -5.30 -16.06 12.44
C THR A 141 -6.66 -15.37 12.33
N VAL A 142 -6.98 -14.90 11.12
CA VAL A 142 -8.30 -14.35 10.75
C VAL A 142 -8.94 -15.20 9.67
N SER A 143 -10.15 -15.70 9.95
CA SER A 143 -10.98 -16.40 8.96
C SER A 143 -12.08 -15.50 8.40
N LEU A 144 -12.65 -15.89 7.26
CA LEU A 144 -13.85 -15.23 6.72
C LEU A 144 -15.01 -15.24 7.73
N GLU A 145 -15.16 -16.32 8.50
CA GLU A 145 -16.22 -16.43 9.51
C GLU A 145 -16.06 -15.41 10.65
N ASN A 146 -14.80 -15.10 11.06
CA ASN A 146 -14.56 -14.01 12.02
C ASN A 146 -15.04 -12.67 11.47
N VAL A 147 -14.79 -12.40 10.18
CA VAL A 147 -15.22 -11.17 9.49
C VAL A 147 -16.74 -11.11 9.41
N LYS A 148 -17.40 -12.18 8.94
CA LYS A 148 -18.86 -12.25 8.80
C LYS A 148 -19.59 -11.98 10.11
N LYS A 149 -19.10 -12.51 11.23
CA LYS A 149 -19.69 -12.29 12.57
C LYS A 149 -19.69 -10.83 13.00
N LYS A 150 -18.78 -10.00 12.47
CA LYS A 150 -18.64 -8.59 12.85
C LYS A 150 -19.28 -7.61 11.87
N ILE A 151 -19.61 -8.06 10.66
CA ILE A 151 -20.30 -7.21 9.67
C ILE A 151 -21.73 -6.91 10.15
N THR A 152 -22.09 -5.63 10.13
CA THR A 152 -23.43 -5.13 10.41
C THR A 152 -23.93 -4.29 9.24
N LYS A 153 -25.19 -3.82 9.29
CA LYS A 153 -25.73 -2.88 8.30
C LYS A 153 -25.02 -1.52 8.28
N LYS A 154 -24.27 -1.20 9.35
CA LYS A 154 -23.49 0.03 9.48
C LYS A 154 -22.07 -0.09 8.96
N THR A 155 -21.58 -1.31 8.70
CA THR A 155 -20.23 -1.54 8.19
C THR A 155 -20.09 -0.95 6.79
N LYS A 156 -19.11 -0.07 6.60
CA LYS A 156 -18.82 0.62 5.34
C LYS A 156 -17.45 0.28 4.77
N ALA A 157 -16.49 -0.07 5.62
CA ALA A 157 -15.16 -0.42 5.20
C ALA A 157 -14.57 -1.56 6.05
N ILE A 158 -13.72 -2.36 5.43
CA ILE A 158 -12.83 -3.32 6.07
C ILE A 158 -11.40 -2.90 5.75
N VAL A 159 -10.56 -2.74 6.77
CA VAL A 159 -9.18 -2.28 6.62
C VAL A 159 -8.26 -3.29 7.31
N LEU A 160 -7.49 -4.04 6.53
CA LEU A 160 -6.71 -5.18 7.00
C LEU A 160 -5.34 -5.27 6.33
N SER A 161 -4.35 -5.80 7.04
CA SER A 161 -3.14 -6.32 6.40
C SER A 161 -3.45 -7.61 5.65
N HIS A 162 -2.83 -7.84 4.48
CA HIS A 162 -2.90 -9.13 3.79
C HIS A 162 -2.04 -10.18 4.49
N VAL A 163 -0.83 -9.78 4.88
CA VAL A 163 0.07 -10.57 5.73
C VAL A 163 0.51 -9.68 6.89
N THR A 164 0.39 -10.17 8.11
CA THR A 164 0.79 -9.39 9.30
C THR A 164 2.30 -9.43 9.50
N ASN A 165 2.88 -8.32 9.95
CA ASN A 165 4.33 -8.18 10.09
C ASN A 165 4.95 -8.96 11.26
N VAL A 166 4.19 -9.21 12.33
CA VAL A 166 4.69 -9.89 13.54
C VAL A 166 4.33 -11.37 13.54
N ILE A 167 3.07 -11.68 13.23
CA ILE A 167 2.54 -13.05 13.32
C ILE A 167 2.80 -13.81 12.02
N GLY A 168 2.76 -13.13 10.87
CA GLY A 168 2.87 -13.75 9.55
C GLY A 168 1.57 -14.42 9.07
N ASP A 169 0.44 -14.14 9.74
CA ASP A 169 -0.88 -14.62 9.33
C ASP A 169 -1.21 -14.12 7.91
N ILE A 170 -1.57 -15.05 7.02
CA ILE A 170 -2.03 -14.76 5.65
C ILE A 170 -3.55 -14.77 5.65
N ARG A 171 -4.16 -13.62 5.47
CA ARG A 171 -5.60 -13.45 5.55
C ARG A 171 -6.29 -13.77 4.22
N PRO A 172 -7.51 -14.34 4.25
CA PRO A 172 -8.29 -14.71 3.07
C PRO A 172 -8.92 -13.46 2.42
N ILE A 173 -8.07 -12.56 1.87
CA ILE A 173 -8.52 -11.26 1.35
C ILE A 173 -9.50 -11.41 0.19
N LYS A 174 -9.30 -12.40 -0.69
CA LYS A 174 -10.20 -12.64 -1.82
C LYS A 174 -11.62 -12.95 -1.35
N GLU A 175 -11.76 -13.89 -0.46
CA GLU A 175 -13.06 -14.32 0.09
C GLU A 175 -13.71 -13.18 0.90
N ILE A 176 -12.89 -12.37 1.58
CA ILE A 176 -13.37 -11.19 2.30
C ILE A 176 -13.91 -10.16 1.31
N CYS A 177 -13.20 -9.85 0.22
CA CYS A 177 -13.67 -8.94 -0.83
C CYS A 177 -14.96 -9.44 -1.48
N GLU A 178 -15.02 -10.71 -1.88
CA GLU A 178 -16.20 -11.33 -2.48
C GLU A 178 -17.43 -11.21 -1.57
N TYR A 179 -17.26 -11.36 -0.28
CA TYR A 179 -18.35 -11.21 0.69
C TYR A 179 -18.73 -9.74 0.93
N ALA A 180 -17.74 -8.89 1.17
CA ALA A 180 -17.90 -7.47 1.47
C ALA A 180 -18.60 -6.70 0.34
N HIS A 181 -18.20 -6.96 -0.91
CA HIS A 181 -18.74 -6.26 -2.07
C HIS A 181 -20.20 -6.55 -2.33
N LYS A 182 -20.73 -7.72 -1.91
CA LYS A 182 -22.17 -8.04 -2.00
C LYS A 182 -23.04 -7.06 -1.22
N THR A 183 -22.45 -6.40 -0.23
CA THR A 183 -23.12 -5.42 0.64
C THR A 183 -22.59 -4.00 0.48
N GLY A 184 -21.76 -3.77 -0.53
CA GLY A 184 -21.18 -2.45 -0.83
C GLY A 184 -20.10 -1.97 0.14
N ILE A 185 -19.50 -2.90 0.90
CA ILE A 185 -18.40 -2.59 1.83
C ILE A 185 -17.09 -2.51 1.06
N ILE A 186 -16.31 -1.45 1.29
CA ILE A 186 -15.01 -1.21 0.68
C ILE A 186 -13.93 -1.99 1.44
N VAL A 187 -12.98 -2.58 0.69
CA VAL A 187 -11.85 -3.33 1.27
C VAL A 187 -10.52 -2.64 0.97
N ILE A 188 -9.84 -2.20 2.03
CA ILE A 188 -8.53 -1.55 2.00
C ILE A 188 -7.50 -2.49 2.60
N VAL A 189 -6.41 -2.72 1.86
CA VAL A 189 -5.41 -3.74 2.21
C VAL A 189 -4.03 -3.12 2.40
N ASP A 190 -3.42 -3.40 3.55
CA ASP A 190 -1.99 -3.20 3.76
C ASP A 190 -1.24 -4.42 3.20
N GLY A 191 -0.57 -4.21 2.08
CA GLY A 191 0.23 -5.20 1.36
C GLY A 191 1.73 -5.13 1.68
N ALA A 192 2.14 -4.39 2.71
CA ALA A 192 3.56 -4.15 3.00
C ALA A 192 4.37 -5.43 3.22
N GLN A 193 3.74 -6.49 3.71
CA GLN A 193 4.39 -7.80 3.87
C GLN A 193 4.00 -8.80 2.79
N SER A 194 2.82 -8.69 2.18
CA SER A 194 2.40 -9.66 1.16
C SER A 194 3.09 -9.43 -0.19
N VAL A 195 3.14 -8.17 -0.66
CA VAL A 195 3.70 -7.85 -1.98
C VAL A 195 5.17 -8.27 -2.16
N PRO A 196 6.05 -8.12 -1.13
CA PRO A 196 7.42 -8.63 -1.21
C PRO A 196 7.55 -10.15 -1.23
N HIS A 197 6.62 -10.90 -0.66
CA HIS A 197 6.82 -12.31 -0.32
C HIS A 197 5.96 -13.28 -1.12
N GLN A 198 4.89 -12.81 -1.76
CA GLN A 198 3.99 -13.63 -2.56
C GLN A 198 3.48 -12.88 -3.78
N LYS A 199 3.03 -13.61 -4.79
CA LYS A 199 2.37 -12.99 -5.93
C LYS A 199 1.05 -12.37 -5.49
N VAL A 200 0.92 -11.06 -5.67
CA VAL A 200 -0.31 -10.32 -5.42
C VAL A 200 -0.93 -9.90 -6.74
N ASP A 201 -2.17 -10.31 -6.96
CA ASP A 201 -2.98 -9.96 -8.13
C ASP A 201 -4.21 -9.17 -7.64
N VAL A 202 -4.19 -7.85 -7.82
CA VAL A 202 -5.24 -6.97 -7.30
C VAL A 202 -6.59 -7.18 -7.97
N ARG A 203 -6.60 -7.75 -9.19
CA ARG A 203 -7.84 -8.04 -9.91
C ARG A 203 -8.45 -9.35 -9.43
N ASP A 204 -7.61 -10.36 -9.15
CA ASP A 204 -8.08 -11.64 -8.60
C ASP A 204 -8.54 -11.48 -7.15
N LEU A 205 -7.83 -10.70 -6.34
CA LEU A 205 -8.22 -10.35 -4.97
C LEU A 205 -9.43 -9.41 -4.91
N ASP A 206 -9.67 -8.65 -5.96
CA ASP A 206 -10.70 -7.61 -6.09
C ASP A 206 -10.64 -6.53 -5.00
N VAL A 207 -9.44 -6.25 -4.47
CA VAL A 207 -9.25 -5.20 -3.46
C VAL A 207 -9.57 -3.82 -4.04
N ASP A 208 -10.12 -2.92 -3.22
CA ASP A 208 -10.42 -1.55 -3.65
C ASP A 208 -9.19 -0.65 -3.54
N PHE A 209 -8.35 -0.88 -2.52
CA PHE A 209 -7.05 -0.24 -2.33
C PHE A 209 -6.01 -1.23 -1.80
N LEU A 210 -4.76 -1.06 -2.23
CA LEU A 210 -3.60 -1.79 -1.73
C LEU A 210 -2.43 -0.84 -1.53
N SER A 211 -1.70 -0.98 -0.43
CA SER A 211 -0.53 -0.15 -0.11
C SER A 211 0.69 -1.01 0.16
N PHE A 212 1.87 -0.63 -0.37
CA PHE A 212 3.12 -1.31 -0.05
C PHE A 212 4.34 -0.38 -0.16
N SER A 213 5.49 -0.83 0.35
CA SER A 213 6.73 -0.05 0.41
C SER A 213 7.85 -0.76 -0.35
N ALA A 214 8.61 0.00 -1.15
CA ALA A 214 9.74 -0.52 -1.90
C ALA A 214 10.87 -1.05 -0.98
N HIS A 215 11.10 -0.43 0.18
CA HIS A 215 12.22 -0.82 1.07
C HIS A 215 12.08 -2.21 1.68
N LYS A 216 10.90 -2.84 1.63
CA LYS A 216 10.66 -4.21 2.07
C LYS A 216 10.77 -5.24 0.93
N MET A 217 10.88 -4.76 -0.32
CA MET A 217 11.02 -5.57 -1.53
C MET A 217 12.26 -5.20 -2.35
N LEU A 218 13.39 -5.05 -1.66
CA LEU A 218 14.72 -4.77 -2.22
C LEU A 218 14.90 -3.36 -2.81
N GLY A 219 13.84 -2.56 -2.90
CA GLY A 219 13.86 -1.21 -3.43
C GLY A 219 14.40 -0.16 -2.44
N PRO A 220 14.58 1.09 -2.86
CA PRO A 220 15.08 2.16 -2.00
C PRO A 220 14.10 2.52 -0.89
N THR A 221 14.59 3.19 0.14
CA THR A 221 13.76 3.90 1.12
C THR A 221 13.14 5.15 0.50
N GLY A 222 12.04 5.65 1.07
CA GLY A 222 11.38 6.85 0.59
C GLY A 222 10.53 6.63 -0.67
N VAL A 223 10.20 5.36 -1.00
CA VAL A 223 9.30 5.00 -2.11
C VAL A 223 8.28 3.99 -1.63
N GLY A 224 7.03 4.25 -1.96
CA GLY A 224 5.91 3.35 -1.80
C GLY A 224 4.93 3.43 -2.95
N VAL A 225 3.97 2.55 -2.92
CA VAL A 225 2.91 2.46 -3.92
C VAL A 225 1.57 2.39 -3.22
N LEU A 226 0.66 3.22 -3.68
CA LEU A 226 -0.76 3.10 -3.47
C LEU A 226 -1.38 2.62 -4.79
N TYR A 227 -2.02 1.46 -4.77
CA TYR A 227 -2.99 1.03 -5.76
C TYR A 227 -4.39 1.40 -5.29
N GLY A 228 -5.23 1.85 -6.19
CA GLY A 228 -6.66 2.02 -5.94
C GLY A 228 -7.46 1.87 -7.22
N LYS A 229 -8.66 1.29 -7.12
CA LYS A 229 -9.60 1.30 -8.25
C LYS A 229 -9.87 2.74 -8.65
N GLU A 230 -9.76 3.07 -9.94
CA GLU A 230 -9.88 4.45 -10.48
C GLU A 230 -11.12 5.18 -9.95
N LYS A 231 -12.26 4.49 -9.86
CA LYS A 231 -13.52 5.07 -9.35
C LYS A 231 -13.41 5.62 -7.92
N TYR A 232 -12.54 5.03 -7.10
CA TYR A 232 -12.31 5.48 -5.73
C TYR A 232 -11.15 6.46 -5.63
N LEU A 233 -10.08 6.30 -6.43
CA LEU A 233 -8.98 7.26 -6.48
C LEU A 233 -9.48 8.66 -6.86
N ASN A 234 -10.46 8.76 -7.74
CA ASN A 234 -11.07 10.04 -8.13
C ASN A 234 -11.84 10.74 -7.00
N LEU A 235 -12.09 10.04 -5.88
CA LEU A 235 -12.73 10.58 -4.68
C LEU A 235 -11.73 10.92 -3.58
N VAL A 236 -10.47 10.51 -3.72
CA VAL A 236 -9.42 10.78 -2.74
C VAL A 236 -9.04 12.26 -2.78
N LYS A 237 -9.16 12.94 -1.68
CA LYS A 237 -8.68 14.33 -1.54
C LYS A 237 -7.18 14.33 -1.23
N PRO A 238 -6.41 15.24 -1.81
CA PRO A 238 -5.01 15.38 -1.49
C PRO A 238 -4.83 15.79 -0.03
N LEU A 239 -3.82 15.24 0.63
CA LEU A 239 -3.43 15.63 1.99
C LEU A 239 -2.39 16.76 1.97
N ILE A 240 -1.70 16.93 0.86
CA ILE A 240 -0.67 17.95 0.65
C ILE A 240 -0.99 18.60 -0.69
N GLU A 241 -1.04 19.92 -0.69
CA GLU A 241 -1.26 20.72 -1.88
C GLU A 241 0.09 21.20 -2.45
N GLY A 242 0.20 21.27 -3.77
CA GLY A 242 1.48 21.63 -4.39
C GLY A 242 1.37 21.93 -5.88
N GLY A 243 2.52 22.14 -6.51
CA GLY A 243 2.60 22.46 -7.93
C GLY A 243 1.98 21.36 -8.80
N GLY A 244 1.30 21.77 -9.88
CA GLY A 244 0.58 20.88 -10.80
C GLY A 244 -0.88 20.60 -10.40
N MET A 245 -1.35 21.15 -9.28
CA MET A 245 -2.73 21.03 -8.80
C MET A 245 -3.61 22.25 -9.15
N ASN A 246 -3.09 23.19 -9.93
CA ASN A 246 -3.87 24.35 -10.36
C ASN A 246 -4.96 23.90 -11.34
N ALA A 247 -6.22 24.07 -10.96
CA ALA A 247 -7.33 24.03 -11.90
C ALA A 247 -7.28 25.31 -12.75
N PHE A 248 -7.27 25.16 -14.07
CA PHE A 248 -7.41 26.26 -15.02
C PHE A 248 -8.88 26.42 -15.40
#